data_476b0cc464074562fb84fd00832d9f53
#
_entry.id   476b0cc464074562fb84fd00832d9f53
#
_cell.length_a   1.000
_cell.length_b   1.000
_cell.length_c   1.000
_cell.angle_alpha   90.00
_cell.angle_beta   90.00
_cell.angle_gamma   90.00
#
_symmetry.space_group_name_H-M   'P 1'
#
loop_
_entity.id
_entity.type
_entity.pdbx_description
1 polymer ?
#
loop_
_entity_poly.entity_id
_entity_poly.type
_entity_poly.pdbx_seq_one_letter_code
_entity_poly.pdbx_strand_id
1 'polypeptide(L)' 'PGTASGVTFVTLEDDTGNVNLIVWKQVGEAHRRALFDARLLEAEGRLQRQQSVTHVIVERMFDRSRQLGRLLTRSRDFR' A
#
# COMPACT_ATOMS: atom_id res chain seq x y z
N PRO A 1 -6.47 -5.57 8.90
CA PRO A 1 -6.93 -4.24 8.55
C PRO A 1 -8.35 -3.99 9.02
N GLY A 2 -8.54 -2.83 9.59
CA GLY A 2 -9.84 -2.45 10.08
C GLY A 2 -10.59 -1.62 9.07
N THR A 3 -11.90 -1.71 9.11
CA THR A 3 -12.76 -0.87 8.30
C THR A 3 -13.74 -0.16 9.23
N ALA A 4 -13.77 1.16 9.14
CA ALA A 4 -14.69 1.97 9.93
C ALA A 4 -15.31 3.00 9.01
N SER A 5 -16.64 3.05 8.96
CA SER A 5 -17.37 4.01 8.12
C SER A 5 -16.95 3.94 6.66
N GLY A 6 -16.62 2.76 6.17
CA GLY A 6 -16.20 2.57 4.79
C GLY A 6 -14.75 2.93 4.51
N VAL A 7 -13.97 3.24 5.52
CA VAL A 7 -12.55 3.54 5.37
C VAL A 7 -11.75 2.32 5.79
N THR A 8 -10.79 1.93 4.96
CA THR A 8 -9.89 0.83 5.27
C THR A 8 -8.53 1.39 5.65
N PHE A 9 -7.99 0.90 6.77
CA PHE A 9 -6.68 1.30 7.23
C PHE A 9 -5.72 0.14 7.10
N VAL A 10 -4.57 0.40 6.47
CA VAL A 10 -3.53 -0.61 6.30
C VAL A 10 -2.24 -0.03 6.87
N THR A 11 -1.65 -0.72 7.83
CA THR A 11 -0.40 -0.26 8.44
C THR A 11 0.75 -1.11 7.92
N LEU A 12 1.77 -0.44 7.41
CA LEU A 12 3.00 -1.06 6.93
C LEU A 12 4.15 -0.62 7.83
N GLU A 13 5.08 -1.53 8.06
CA GLU A 13 6.25 -1.25 8.88
C GLU A 13 7.51 -1.50 8.08
N ASP A 14 8.51 -0.63 8.26
CA ASP A 14 9.83 -0.86 7.71
C ASP A 14 10.86 -0.29 8.67
N ASP A 15 12.13 -0.31 8.26
CA ASP A 15 13.22 0.13 9.12
C ASP A 15 13.16 1.62 9.45
N THR A 16 12.44 2.39 8.66
CA THR A 16 12.36 3.83 8.84
C THR A 16 11.14 4.30 9.60
N GLY A 17 10.23 3.37 9.94
CA GLY A 17 9.03 3.71 10.69
C GLY A 17 7.79 3.06 10.15
N ASN A 18 6.65 3.64 10.50
CA ASN A 18 5.35 3.12 10.11
C ASN A 18 4.71 3.99 9.04
N VAL A 19 4.06 3.35 8.09
CA VAL A 19 3.27 4.03 7.06
C VAL A 19 1.84 3.52 7.15
N ASN A 20 0.90 4.43 7.32
CA ASN A 20 -0.52 4.09 7.35
C ASN A 20 -1.16 4.51 6.04
N LEU A 21 -1.74 3.54 5.34
CA LEU A 21 -2.52 3.82 4.15
C LEU A 21 -3.97 4.02 4.57
N ILE A 22 -4.54 5.14 4.16
CA ILE A 22 -5.94 5.46 4.43
C ILE A 22 -6.69 5.32 3.12
N VAL A 23 -7.54 4.31 3.02
CA VAL A 23 -8.26 3.99 1.79
C VAL A 23 -9.73 4.29 2.00
N TRP A 24 -10.21 5.38 1.42
CA TRP A 24 -11.61 5.73 1.49
C TRP A 24 -12.46 4.74 0.71
N LYS A 25 -13.72 4.62 1.09
CA LYS A 25 -14.64 3.65 0.51
C LYS A 25 -14.65 3.65 -1.01
N GLN A 26 -14.72 4.83 -1.62
CA GLN A 26 -14.79 4.95 -3.07
C GLN A 26 -13.54 4.41 -3.74
N VAL A 27 -12.39 4.72 -3.19
CA VAL A 27 -11.11 4.24 -3.72
C VAL A 27 -11.00 2.74 -3.51
N GLY A 28 -11.37 2.26 -2.33
CA GLY A 28 -11.31 0.84 -2.03
C GLY A 28 -12.20 0.02 -2.95
N GLU A 29 -13.38 0.52 -3.26
CA GLU A 29 -14.29 -0.18 -4.18
C GLU A 29 -13.79 -0.15 -5.61
N ALA A 30 -13.26 0.99 -6.05
CA ALA A 30 -12.74 1.13 -7.41
C ALA A 30 -11.53 0.24 -7.64
N HIS A 31 -10.73 -0.01 -6.60
CA HIS A 31 -9.48 -0.76 -6.71
C HIS A 31 -9.50 -2.02 -5.85
N ARG A 32 -10.67 -2.60 -5.68
CA ARG A 32 -10.86 -3.70 -4.75
C ARG A 32 -9.93 -4.87 -5.01
N ARG A 33 -9.77 -5.27 -6.27
CA ARG A 33 -8.88 -6.38 -6.59
C ARG A 33 -7.45 -6.09 -6.22
N ALA A 34 -6.98 -4.90 -6.58
CA ALA A 34 -5.61 -4.53 -6.24
C ALA A 34 -5.43 -4.53 -4.73
N LEU A 35 -6.39 -3.99 -3.99
CA LEU A 35 -6.28 -3.88 -2.55
C LEU A 35 -6.21 -5.25 -1.85
N PHE A 36 -7.01 -6.20 -2.29
CA PHE A 36 -7.11 -7.48 -1.58
C PHE A 36 -6.32 -8.61 -2.21
N ASP A 37 -6.05 -8.54 -3.51
CA ASP A 37 -5.44 -9.66 -4.22
C ASP A 37 -3.97 -9.41 -4.59
N ALA A 38 -3.54 -8.16 -4.64
CA ALA A 38 -2.18 -7.88 -5.09
C ALA A 38 -1.15 -8.39 -4.09
N ARG A 39 -0.09 -8.99 -4.61
CA ARG A 39 1.06 -9.42 -3.82
C ARG A 39 2.09 -8.31 -3.75
N LEU A 40 2.06 -7.41 -4.70
CA LEU A 40 2.84 -6.18 -4.70
C LEU A 40 1.90 -5.06 -5.12
N LEU A 41 1.69 -4.11 -4.22
CA LEU A 41 0.72 -3.05 -4.41
C LEU A 41 1.42 -1.71 -4.49
N GLU A 42 1.10 -0.95 -5.52
CA GLU A 42 1.53 0.44 -5.63
C GLU A 42 0.35 1.33 -5.29
N ALA A 43 0.56 2.24 -4.36
CA ALA A 43 -0.49 3.19 -3.96
C ALA A 43 -0.01 4.60 -4.21
N GLU A 44 -0.86 5.41 -4.81
CA GLU A 44 -0.60 6.82 -5.03
C GLU A 44 -1.58 7.64 -4.23
N GLY A 45 -1.11 8.72 -3.64
CA GLY A 45 -1.98 9.56 -2.86
C GLY A 45 -1.22 10.71 -2.22
N ARG A 46 -1.88 11.36 -1.26
CA ARG A 46 -1.29 12.50 -0.57
C ARG A 46 -0.61 12.04 0.69
N LEU A 47 0.60 12.53 0.88
CA LEU A 47 1.42 12.16 2.03
C LEU A 47 1.23 13.18 3.14
N GLN A 48 1.01 12.70 4.34
CA GLN A 48 0.98 13.52 5.54
C GLN A 48 1.87 12.87 6.58
N ARG A 49 2.72 13.66 7.20
CA ARG A 49 3.62 13.13 8.20
C ARG A 49 3.40 13.83 9.53
N GLN A 50 3.18 13.04 10.57
CA GLN A 50 3.04 13.53 11.93
C GLN A 50 4.00 12.77 12.80
N GLN A 51 4.93 13.50 13.43
CA GLN A 51 5.96 12.88 14.25
C GLN A 51 6.72 11.83 13.42
N SER A 52 6.76 10.60 13.88
CA SER A 52 7.45 9.52 13.18
C SER A 52 6.51 8.67 12.32
N VAL A 53 5.25 9.05 12.21
CA VAL A 53 4.25 8.28 11.49
C VAL A 53 3.90 8.98 10.19
N THR A 54 3.92 8.23 9.10
CA THR A 54 3.56 8.72 7.78
C THR A 54 2.19 8.20 7.41
N HIS A 55 1.31 9.09 6.99
CA HIS A 55 -0.02 8.73 6.51
C HIS A 55 -0.10 9.01 5.02
N VAL A 56 -0.63 8.06 4.26
CA VAL A 56 -0.89 8.24 2.85
C VAL A 56 -2.38 8.11 2.62
N ILE A 57 -3.00 9.21 2.17
CA ILE A 57 -4.41 9.20 1.80
C ILE A 57 -4.46 8.72 0.36
N VAL A 58 -4.82 7.46 0.18
CA VAL A 58 -4.69 6.78 -1.11
C VAL A 58 -5.74 7.29 -2.08
N GLU A 59 -5.30 7.65 -3.27
CA GLU A 59 -6.17 8.10 -4.34
C GLU A 59 -6.29 7.05 -5.44
N ARG A 60 -5.22 6.28 -5.68
CA ARG A 60 -5.20 5.22 -6.69
C ARG A 60 -4.32 4.09 -6.23
N MET A 61 -4.65 2.89 -6.69
CA MET A 61 -3.86 1.70 -6.39
C MET A 61 -3.68 0.89 -7.66
N PHE A 62 -2.51 0.24 -7.76
CA PHE A 62 -2.18 -0.57 -8.91
C PHE A 62 -1.58 -1.90 -8.45
N ASP A 63 -2.03 -2.97 -9.08
CA ASP A 63 -1.49 -4.29 -8.82
C ASP A 63 -0.21 -4.45 -9.64
N ARG A 64 0.92 -4.49 -8.95
CA ARG A 64 2.24 -4.65 -9.58
C ARG A 64 2.81 -6.04 -9.30
N SER A 65 1.96 -7.00 -9.04
CA SER A 65 2.39 -8.35 -8.67
C SER A 65 3.31 -8.99 -9.71
N ARG A 66 3.17 -8.64 -10.97
CA ARG A 66 4.07 -9.13 -12.01
C ARG A 66 5.52 -8.76 -11.75
N GLN A 67 5.73 -7.59 -11.18
CA GLN A 67 7.08 -7.09 -10.93
C GLN A 67 7.73 -7.79 -9.76
N LEU A 68 6.95 -8.48 -8.95
CA LEU A 68 7.49 -9.20 -7.80
C LEU A 68 8.49 -10.26 -8.23
N GLY A 69 8.20 -10.98 -9.30
CA GLY A 69 9.13 -11.98 -9.82
C GLY A 69 10.46 -11.38 -10.23
N ARG A 70 10.42 -10.21 -10.87
CA ARG A 70 11.63 -9.50 -11.26
C ARG A 70 12.45 -9.09 -10.05
N LEU A 71 11.78 -8.58 -9.01
CA LEU A 71 12.47 -8.16 -7.81
C LEU A 71 13.13 -9.34 -7.12
N LEU A 72 12.46 -10.47 -7.06
CA LEU A 72 13.03 -11.67 -6.47
C LEU A 72 14.25 -12.16 -7.25
N THR A 73 14.18 -12.10 -8.57
CA THR A 73 15.29 -12.49 -9.43
C THR A 73 16.50 -11.59 -9.19
N ARG A 74 16.26 -10.29 -9.11
CA ARG A 74 17.34 -9.33 -8.86
C ARG A 74 17.98 -9.55 -7.50
N SER A 75 17.18 -9.89 -6.51
CA SER A 75 17.71 -10.18 -5.19
C SER A 75 18.69 -11.34 -5.20
N ARG A 76 18.43 -12.34 -6.04
CA ARG A 76 19.34 -13.46 -6.19
C ARG A 76 20.67 -13.03 -6.79
N ASP A 77 20.64 -12.07 -7.67
CA ASP A 77 21.83 -11.61 -8.38
C ASP A 77 22.81 -10.90 -7.45
N PHE A 78 22.37 -10.50 -6.29
CA PHE A 78 23.21 -9.83 -5.33
C PHE A 78 24.06 -10.76 -4.48
N ARG A 79 23.97 -12.03 -4.74
CA ARG A 79 24.72 -12.98 -3.92
C ARG A 79 26.13 -13.21 -4.39
#